data_a5890748efb4d0129600779c2d463a4b
#
_entry.id   a5890748efb4d0129600779c2d463a4b
#
_cell.length_a   1.000
_cell.length_b   1.000
_cell.length_c   1.000
_cell.angle_alpha   90.00
_cell.angle_beta   90.00
_cell.angle_gamma   90.00
#
_symmetry.space_group_name_H-M   'P 1'
#
loop_
_entity.id
_entity.type
_entity.pdbx_description
1 polymer ?
#
loop_
_entity_poly.entity_id
_entity_poly.type
_entity_poly.pdbx_seq_one_letter_code
_entity_poly.pdbx_strand_id
1 'polypeptide(L)'
;AEFALNRKLIDWWVFDXGINIFYFKVDGQIPGSSLNQESITYRGRIANNFILPNDFKIQFISNFNADIISVQGLDKGFTSFDLALKKDFNEGRVSSTFQFTNIFATQRRETFINTPDLYSYRLATPRWPFISISFTFRLNNFNNLDKIQTEKGSEF
;
A
#
# COMPACT_ATOMS: atom_id res chain seq x y z
N ALA A 1 -4.81 -11.17 -11.98
CA ALA A 1 -4.15 -10.22 -12.89
C ALA A 1 -3.59 -9.06 -12.09
N GLU A 2 -2.46 -8.54 -12.53
CA GLU A 2 -1.80 -7.39 -11.92
C GLU A 2 -1.49 -6.35 -12.99
N PHE A 3 -1.76 -5.10 -12.66
CA PHE A 3 -1.44 -3.95 -13.51
C PHE A 3 -0.73 -2.91 -12.66
N ALA A 4 0.39 -2.41 -13.17
CA ALA A 4 1.14 -1.34 -12.52
C ALA A 4 1.53 -0.29 -13.55
N LEU A 5 1.39 0.96 -13.16
CA LEU A 5 1.75 2.12 -13.98
C LEU A 5 2.53 3.11 -13.11
N ASN A 6 3.67 3.53 -13.60
CA ASN A 6 4.42 4.65 -13.03
C ASN A 6 4.64 5.67 -14.13
N ARG A 7 4.24 6.91 -13.90
CA ARG A 7 4.38 7.97 -14.89
C ARG A 7 4.73 9.30 -14.24
N LYS A 8 5.75 9.93 -14.76
CA LYS A 8 6.03 11.33 -14.50
C LYS A 8 5.08 12.15 -15.40
N LEU A 9 4.11 12.80 -14.80
CA LEU A 9 3.12 13.61 -15.53
C LEU A 9 3.70 14.97 -15.91
N ILE A 10 4.36 15.62 -14.96
CA ILE A 10 5.11 16.85 -15.14
C ILE A 10 6.32 16.81 -14.19
N ASP A 11 7.20 17.79 -14.24
CA ASP A 11 8.48 17.73 -13.52
C ASP A 11 8.34 17.58 -12.01
N TRP A 12 7.25 18.09 -11.45
CA TRP A 12 7.03 18.05 -10.01
C TRP A 12 5.93 17.07 -9.59
N TRP A 13 5.35 16.26 -10.52
CA TRP A 13 4.26 15.33 -10.19
C TRP A 13 4.51 13.97 -10.84
N VAL A 14 4.65 12.95 -9.98
CA VAL A 14 4.77 11.54 -10.40
C VAL A 14 3.54 10.79 -9.90
N PHE A 15 2.93 10.03 -10.77
CA PHE A 15 1.72 9.25 -10.53
C PHE A 15 2.05 7.76 -10.56
N ASP A 16 1.58 7.01 -9.56
CA ASP A 16 1.72 5.56 -9.49
C ASP A 16 0.36 4.90 -9.29
N UNK A 17 -0.13 3.77 -9.85
CA UNK A 17 -1.11 3.19 -9.77
C UNK A 17 -0.86 1.96 -9.79
N GLY A 18 -1.44 1.19 -9.13
CA GLY A 18 -1.35 -0.27 -9.13
C GLY A 18 -2.71 -0.90 -8.84
N ILE A 19 -3.07 -1.92 -9.60
CA ILE A 19 -4.33 -2.67 -9.38
C ILE A 19 -4.02 -4.15 -9.48
N ASN A 20 -4.50 -4.90 -8.49
CA ASN A 20 -4.45 -6.35 -8.45
C ASN A 20 -5.87 -6.89 -8.46
N ILE A 21 -6.17 -7.80 -9.38
CA ILE A 21 -7.47 -8.44 -9.51
C ILE A 21 -7.28 -9.93 -9.28
N PHE A 22 -8.09 -10.49 -8.39
CA PHE A 22 -8.01 -11.89 -7.99
C PHE A 22 -9.37 -12.54 -8.26
N TYR A 23 -9.33 -13.67 -8.96
CA TYR A 23 -10.46 -14.60 -9.00
C TYR A 23 -10.13 -15.74 -8.05
N PHE A 24 -11.08 -16.09 -7.22
CA PHE A 24 -10.94 -17.29 -6.41
C PHE A 24 -12.22 -18.11 -6.43
N LYS A 25 -12.04 -19.40 -6.31
CA LYS A 25 -13.10 -20.38 -6.22
C LYS A 25 -12.83 -21.25 -5.00
N VAL A 26 -13.83 -21.39 -4.17
CA VAL A 26 -13.76 -22.27 -3.00
C VAL A 26 -14.79 -23.37 -3.20
N ASP A 27 -14.32 -24.60 -3.28
CA ASP A 27 -15.15 -25.80 -3.30
C ASP A 27 -14.97 -26.51 -1.96
N GLY A 28 -16.04 -26.56 -1.17
CA GLY A 28 -16.02 -27.22 0.13
C GLY A 28 -17.19 -28.16 0.29
N GLN A 29 -16.96 -29.29 0.95
CA GLN A 29 -18.01 -30.22 1.35
C GLN A 29 -18.12 -30.19 2.87
N ILE A 30 -19.27 -29.80 3.38
CA ILE A 30 -19.63 -29.98 4.78
C ILE A 30 -20.75 -31.00 4.82
N PRO A 31 -20.79 -31.90 5.82
CA PRO A 31 -21.91 -32.83 5.91
C PRO A 31 -23.25 -32.15 5.83
N GLY A 32 -24.02 -32.45 4.76
CA GLY A 32 -25.32 -31.88 4.52
C GLY A 32 -25.37 -30.64 3.63
N SER A 33 -24.22 -30.12 3.15
CA SER A 33 -24.22 -28.93 2.29
C SER A 33 -22.98 -28.91 1.41
N SER A 34 -23.16 -28.62 0.13
CA SER A 34 -22.05 -28.33 -0.79
C SER A 34 -21.87 -26.81 -0.88
N LEU A 35 -20.71 -26.34 -0.55
CA LEU A 35 -20.36 -24.92 -0.54
C LEU A 35 -19.50 -24.62 -1.75
N ASN A 36 -20.14 -24.19 -2.83
CA ASN A 36 -19.42 -23.68 -4.00
C ASN A 36 -19.55 -22.16 -4.02
N GLN A 37 -18.45 -21.48 -3.91
CA GLN A 37 -18.44 -20.03 -3.95
C GLN A 37 -17.33 -19.51 -4.85
N GLU A 38 -17.70 -18.65 -5.76
CA GLU A 38 -16.77 -18.00 -6.67
C GLU A 38 -16.87 -16.48 -6.47
N SER A 39 -15.75 -15.80 -6.51
CA SER A 39 -15.72 -14.36 -6.34
C SER A 39 -14.55 -13.73 -7.06
N ILE A 40 -14.77 -12.51 -7.54
CA ILE A 40 -13.72 -11.65 -8.04
C ILE A 40 -13.55 -10.53 -7.02
N THR A 41 -12.34 -10.34 -6.55
CA THR A 41 -12.01 -9.22 -5.67
C THR A 41 -10.81 -8.45 -6.25
N TYR A 42 -10.69 -7.19 -5.84
CA TYR A 42 -9.57 -6.38 -6.32
C TYR A 42 -9.02 -5.52 -5.19
N ARG A 43 -7.75 -5.16 -5.35
CA ARG A 43 -7.08 -4.17 -4.52
C ARG A 43 -6.39 -3.17 -5.43
N GLY A 44 -6.58 -1.90 -5.13
CA GLY A 44 -5.96 -0.83 -5.88
C GLY A 44 -5.22 0.12 -4.96
N ARG A 45 -4.15 0.68 -5.49
CA ARG A 45 -3.39 1.73 -4.81
C ARG A 45 -3.04 2.81 -5.82
N ILE A 46 -3.35 4.04 -5.48
CA ILE A 46 -2.97 5.21 -6.26
C ILE A 46 -2.09 6.07 -5.35
N ALA A 47 -0.91 6.44 -5.84
CA ALA A 47 -0.05 7.38 -5.13
C ALA A 47 0.28 8.55 -6.02
N ASN A 48 0.08 9.74 -5.50
CA ASN A 48 0.46 11.00 -6.12
C ASN A 48 1.65 11.55 -5.34
N ASN A 49 2.78 11.71 -6.03
CA ASN A 49 4.02 12.18 -5.44
C ASN A 49 4.33 13.56 -6.02
N PHE A 50 4.38 14.57 -5.17
CA PHE A 50 4.66 15.95 -5.55
C PHE A 50 6.03 16.34 -5.04
N ILE A 51 6.89 16.79 -5.96
CA ILE A 51 8.24 17.26 -5.67
C ILE A 51 8.20 18.79 -5.69
N LEU A 52 8.43 19.39 -4.54
CA LEU A 52 8.28 20.83 -4.36
C LEU A 52 9.66 21.47 -4.18
N PRO A 53 9.77 22.79 -4.35
CA PRO A 53 11.02 23.49 -4.09
C PRO A 53 11.54 23.27 -2.67
N ASN A 54 12.84 23.51 -2.48
CA ASN A 54 13.53 23.39 -1.19
C ASN A 54 13.47 21.98 -0.61
N ASP A 55 13.51 20.95 -1.48
CA ASP A 55 13.59 19.52 -1.08
C ASP A 55 12.38 19.03 -0.28
N PHE A 56 11.23 19.66 -0.44
CA PHE A 56 9.97 19.14 0.09
C PHE A 56 9.36 18.12 -0.87
N LYS A 57 8.79 17.07 -0.31
CA LYS A 57 8.01 16.08 -1.06
C LYS A 57 6.72 15.80 -0.33
N ILE A 58 5.63 15.75 -1.08
CA ILE A 58 4.30 15.36 -0.57
C ILE A 58 3.88 14.10 -1.29
N GLN A 59 3.39 13.12 -0.53
CA GLN A 59 2.81 11.92 -1.11
C GLN A 59 1.39 11.76 -0.59
N PHE A 60 0.43 11.63 -1.50
CA PHE A 60 -0.96 11.33 -1.18
C PHE A 60 -1.29 9.95 -1.74
N ILE A 61 -1.70 9.05 -0.86
CA ILE A 61 -1.96 7.66 -1.21
C ILE A 61 -3.44 7.36 -0.99
N SER A 62 -4.08 6.76 -1.98
CA SER A 62 -5.44 6.23 -1.89
C SER A 62 -5.37 4.71 -2.06
N ASN A 63 -5.90 3.97 -1.11
CA ASN A 63 -5.96 2.50 -1.15
C ASN A 63 -7.43 2.08 -1.26
N PHE A 64 -7.71 1.19 -2.19
CA PHE A 64 -9.04 0.67 -2.46
C PHE A 64 -9.01 -0.85 -2.28
N ASN A 65 -9.90 -1.37 -1.45
CA ASN A 65 -10.04 -2.81 -1.22
C ASN A 65 -11.49 -3.17 -1.46
N ALA A 66 -11.74 -4.09 -2.37
CA ALA A 66 -13.09 -4.60 -2.63
C ALA A 66 -13.51 -5.59 -1.55
N ASP A 67 -14.79 -5.91 -1.54
CA ASP A 67 -15.34 -6.95 -0.68
C ASP A 67 -14.66 -8.30 -0.97
N ILE A 68 -14.47 -9.09 0.08
CA ILE A 68 -13.96 -10.46 -0.04
C ILE A 68 -15.04 -11.40 0.49
N ILE A 69 -15.60 -12.19 -0.42
CA ILE A 69 -16.60 -13.17 -0.07
C ILE A 69 -15.88 -14.49 0.27
N SER A 70 -16.18 -15.07 1.41
CA SER A 70 -15.64 -16.33 1.85
C SER A 70 -16.75 -17.36 2.07
N VAL A 71 -16.39 -18.61 2.26
CA VAL A 71 -17.36 -19.69 2.51
C VAL A 71 -18.21 -19.38 3.74
N GLN A 72 -17.66 -18.70 4.73
CA GLN A 72 -18.34 -18.45 5.99
C GLN A 72 -18.97 -17.06 6.07
N GLY A 73 -18.70 -16.16 5.09
CA GLY A 73 -19.24 -14.83 5.18
C GLY A 73 -18.61 -13.82 4.24
N LEU A 74 -18.62 -12.58 4.68
CA LEU A 74 -18.23 -11.42 3.87
C LEU A 74 -17.33 -10.50 4.68
N ASP A 75 -16.15 -10.21 4.16
CA ASP A 75 -15.33 -9.09 4.63
C ASP A 75 -15.57 -7.89 3.71
N LYS A 76 -16.14 -6.83 4.25
CA LYS A 76 -16.42 -5.62 3.48
C LYS A 76 -15.14 -4.90 3.10
N GLY A 77 -15.10 -4.45 1.87
CA GLY A 77 -14.03 -3.60 1.37
C GLY A 77 -14.05 -2.22 2.02
N PHE A 78 -12.96 -1.51 1.85
CA PHE A 78 -12.84 -0.14 2.35
C PHE A 78 -11.86 0.66 1.50
N THR A 79 -12.01 1.97 1.57
CA THR A 79 -11.04 2.90 0.98
C THR A 79 -10.35 3.64 2.11
N SER A 80 -9.03 3.83 2.00
CA SER A 80 -8.28 4.64 2.96
C SER A 80 -7.38 5.64 2.24
N PHE A 81 -7.07 6.71 2.93
CA PHE A 81 -6.26 7.80 2.39
C PHE A 81 -5.16 8.16 3.37
N ASP A 82 -3.94 8.23 2.88
CA ASP A 82 -2.76 8.56 3.68
C ASP A 82 -2.04 9.76 3.06
N LEU A 83 -1.43 10.56 3.91
CA LEU A 83 -0.64 11.73 3.50
C LEU A 83 0.73 11.65 4.17
N ALA A 84 1.78 11.83 3.37
CA ALA A 84 3.14 11.93 3.91
C ALA A 84 3.79 13.22 3.42
N LEU A 85 4.47 13.90 4.34
CA LEU A 85 5.25 15.10 4.07
C LEU A 85 6.70 14.78 4.41
N LYS A 86 7.58 14.92 3.44
CA LYS A 86 9.01 14.67 3.65
C LYS A 86 9.81 15.92 3.35
N LYS A 87 10.81 16.18 4.18
CA LYS A 87 11.79 17.25 3.98
C LYS A 87 13.18 16.66 4.08
N ASP A 88 13.99 16.91 3.05
CA ASP A 88 15.40 16.53 3.05
C ASP A 88 16.24 17.77 3.43
N PHE A 89 17.28 17.53 4.25
CA PHE A 89 18.22 18.55 4.76
C PHE A 89 19.65 18.10 4.47
N ASN A 90 20.57 19.04 4.39
CA ASN A 90 22.01 18.79 4.19
C ASN A 90 22.26 17.86 2.99
N GLU A 91 21.74 18.24 1.83
CA GLU A 91 21.90 17.46 0.59
C GLU A 91 21.45 16.01 0.74
N GLY A 92 20.38 15.79 1.53
CA GLY A 92 19.81 14.46 1.74
C GLY A 92 20.43 13.62 2.84
N ARG A 93 21.39 14.18 3.59
CA ARG A 93 21.99 13.46 4.73
C ARG A 93 21.03 13.26 5.89
N VAL A 94 20.09 14.18 6.05
CA VAL A 94 19.05 14.10 7.07
C VAL A 94 17.69 14.22 6.36
N SER A 95 16.76 13.36 6.68
CA SER A 95 15.38 13.45 6.19
C SER A 95 14.43 13.40 7.37
N SER A 96 13.41 14.26 7.38
CA SER A 96 12.29 14.12 8.29
C SER A 96 11.04 13.77 7.48
N THR A 97 10.22 12.86 8.02
CA THR A 97 8.96 12.46 7.40
C THR A 97 7.85 12.53 8.44
N PHE A 98 6.79 13.26 8.14
CA PHE A 98 5.54 13.28 8.86
C PHE A 98 4.53 12.46 8.06
N GLN A 99 3.92 11.47 8.69
CA GLN A 99 2.94 10.64 8.02
C GLN A 99 1.63 10.64 8.79
N PHE A 100 0.55 10.85 8.07
CA PHE A 100 -0.83 10.82 8.56
C PHE A 100 -1.54 9.67 7.87
N THR A 101 -1.95 8.67 8.63
CA THR A 101 -2.60 7.47 8.09
C THR A 101 -4.11 7.55 8.32
N ASN A 102 -4.88 7.16 7.30
CA ASN A 102 -6.35 7.12 7.35
C ASN A 102 -6.94 8.50 7.69
N ILE A 103 -6.51 9.53 6.95
CA ILE A 103 -6.81 10.95 7.27
C ILE A 103 -8.30 11.28 7.28
N PHE A 104 -9.13 10.49 6.56
CA PHE A 104 -10.59 10.71 6.52
C PHE A 104 -11.36 9.71 7.36
N ALA A 105 -10.67 8.86 8.14
CA ALA A 105 -11.30 7.85 9.01
C ALA A 105 -12.22 6.89 8.25
N THR A 106 -11.89 6.61 6.98
CA THR A 106 -12.72 5.77 6.12
C THR A 106 -12.37 4.28 6.22
N GLN A 107 -11.26 3.94 6.85
CA GLN A 107 -10.84 2.54 7.02
C GLN A 107 -11.70 1.87 8.09
N ARG A 108 -12.66 1.09 7.65
CA ARG A 108 -13.53 0.29 8.52
C ARG A 108 -13.46 -1.15 8.05
N ARG A 109 -13.16 -2.06 8.96
CA ARG A 109 -13.17 -3.48 8.65
C ARG A 109 -14.44 -4.08 9.22
N GLU A 110 -15.35 -4.46 8.34
CA GLU A 110 -16.60 -5.11 8.71
C GLU A 110 -16.54 -6.56 8.23
N THR A 111 -16.72 -7.48 9.15
CA THR A 111 -16.75 -8.90 8.85
C THR A 111 -18.11 -9.44 9.26
N PHE A 112 -18.76 -10.11 8.34
CA PHE A 112 -20.04 -10.80 8.54
C PHE A 112 -19.75 -12.29 8.41
N ILE A 113 -20.10 -13.07 9.42
CA ILE A 113 -20.08 -14.53 9.37
C ILE A 113 -21.54 -14.98 9.44
N ASN A 114 -21.94 -15.80 8.50
CA ASN A 114 -23.30 -16.30 8.43
C ASN A 114 -23.26 -17.77 8.02
N THR A 115 -23.35 -18.64 8.99
CA THR A 115 -23.39 -20.09 8.82
C THR A 115 -24.68 -20.62 9.44
N PRO A 116 -25.09 -21.88 9.16
CA PRO A 116 -26.30 -22.42 9.77
C PRO A 116 -26.32 -22.34 11.31
N ASP A 117 -25.15 -22.42 11.94
CA ASP A 117 -25.04 -22.50 13.40
C ASP A 117 -24.52 -21.21 14.05
N LEU A 118 -24.07 -20.22 13.24
CA LEU A 118 -23.44 -19.03 13.79
C LEU A 118 -23.68 -17.80 12.92
N TYR A 119 -24.23 -16.76 13.52
CA TYR A 119 -24.22 -15.42 12.93
C TYR A 119 -23.34 -14.51 13.78
N SER A 120 -22.37 -13.85 13.14
CA SER A 120 -21.47 -12.94 13.82
C SER A 120 -21.22 -11.70 12.96
N TYR A 121 -21.28 -10.55 13.60
CA TYR A 121 -20.90 -9.27 12.99
C TYR A 121 -19.78 -8.65 13.80
N ARG A 122 -18.72 -8.30 13.12
CA ARG A 122 -17.58 -7.63 13.73
C ARG A 122 -17.26 -6.34 12.99
N LEU A 123 -17.18 -5.25 13.72
CA LEU A 123 -16.73 -3.96 13.21
C LEU A 123 -15.44 -3.58 13.91
N ALA A 124 -14.36 -3.38 13.14
CA ALA A 124 -13.09 -2.92 13.68
C ALA A 124 -12.70 -1.62 12.99
N THR A 125 -12.70 -0.55 13.75
CA THR A 125 -12.27 0.78 13.31
C THR A 125 -10.92 1.10 13.97
N PRO A 126 -9.85 1.30 13.16
CA PRO A 126 -8.59 1.74 13.73
C PRO A 126 -8.75 3.08 14.45
N ARG A 127 -7.98 3.29 15.49
CA ARG A 127 -7.91 4.62 16.11
C ARG A 127 -7.38 5.62 15.09
N TRP A 128 -8.00 6.77 15.04
CA TRP A 128 -7.75 7.76 14.01
C TRP A 128 -7.63 9.16 14.63
N PRO A 129 -6.81 10.01 14.05
CA PRO A 129 -5.79 9.75 13.04
C PRO A 129 -4.53 9.13 13.67
N PHE A 130 -3.83 8.31 12.87
CA PHE A 130 -2.52 7.83 13.30
C PHE A 130 -1.46 8.73 12.68
N ILE A 131 -0.64 9.33 13.53
CA ILE A 131 0.40 10.26 13.12
C ILE A 131 1.75 9.65 13.52
N SER A 132 2.67 9.60 12.58
CA SER A 132 4.04 9.18 12.85
C SER A 132 5.03 10.22 12.35
N ILE A 133 6.13 10.34 13.07
CA ILE A 133 7.25 11.20 12.69
C ILE A 133 8.49 10.33 12.67
N SER A 134 9.25 10.39 11.59
CA SER A 134 10.51 9.65 11.48
C SER A 134 11.63 10.57 11.02
N PHE A 135 12.83 10.31 11.53
CA PHE A 135 14.04 10.96 11.10
C PHE A 135 15.02 9.90 10.59
N THR A 136 15.56 10.13 9.41
CA THR A 136 16.53 9.25 8.78
C THR A 136 17.85 10.00 8.65
N PHE A 137 18.93 9.39 9.15
CA PHE A 137 20.29 9.95 9.07
C PHE A 137 21.13 9.03 8.19
N ARG A 138 21.73 9.58 7.14
CA ARG A 138 22.68 8.86 6.29
C ARG A 138 24.09 9.21 6.76
N LEU A 139 24.74 8.25 7.41
CA LEU A 139 26.06 8.45 7.99
C LEU A 139 27.18 8.23 6.98
N ASN A 140 26.93 7.53 5.88
CA ASN A 140 27.95 7.23 4.89
C ASN A 140 27.39 7.24 3.47
N ASN A 141 28.02 7.98 2.57
CA ASN A 141 27.75 7.95 1.13
C ASN A 141 28.76 7.00 0.46
N PHE A 142 28.49 5.70 0.50
CA PHE A 142 29.31 4.75 -0.22
C PHE A 142 28.91 4.79 -1.71
N ASN A 143 29.66 5.50 -2.53
CA ASN A 143 29.51 5.44 -3.97
C ASN A 143 30.25 4.21 -4.48
N ASN A 144 29.49 3.23 -4.96
CA ASN A 144 30.04 2.00 -5.56
C ASN A 144 30.68 2.22 -6.95
N LEU A 145 31.12 3.44 -7.26
CA LEU A 145 31.70 3.74 -8.56
C LEU A 145 33.12 3.24 -8.75
N ASP A 146 33.78 2.84 -7.65
CA ASP A 146 35.20 2.42 -7.73
C ASP A 146 35.42 0.94 -8.06
N LYS A 147 34.35 0.14 -8.17
CA LYS A 147 34.50 -1.30 -8.47
C LYS A 147 34.63 -1.66 -9.95
N ILE A 148 34.43 -0.72 -10.85
CA ILE A 148 34.42 -1.04 -12.29
C ILE A 148 35.80 -0.86 -12.94
N GLN A 149 36.74 -0.19 -12.26
CA GLN A 149 38.05 0.09 -12.87
C GLN A 149 39.12 -0.93 -12.55
N THR A 150 38.92 -1.89 -11.66
CA THR A 150 39.97 -2.81 -11.23
C THR A 150 40.05 -4.10 -12.05
N GLU A 151 39.08 -4.36 -12.97
CA GLU A 151 39.08 -5.61 -13.74
C GLU A 151 39.67 -5.47 -15.17
N LYS A 152 40.18 -4.29 -15.55
CA LYS A 152 40.75 -4.10 -16.90
C LYS A 152 42.27 -4.10 -16.97
N GLY A 153 42.96 -4.59 -15.94
CA GLY A 153 44.39 -4.46 -15.85
C GLY A 153 45.24 -5.72 -15.63
N SER A 154 44.73 -6.92 -16.00
CA SER A 154 45.56 -8.12 -15.86
C SER A 154 45.36 -9.08 -17.05
N GLU A 155 45.84 -8.67 -18.21
CA GLU A 155 46.14 -9.58 -19.31
C GLU A 155 47.56 -9.29 -19.80
N PHE A 156 48.53 -10.01 -19.27
CA PHE A 156 49.83 -10.33 -19.88
C PHE A 156 50.23 -11.71 -19.44
#